data_fc2bc8ca310f1b2714ebec5cdeaf6031
#
_entry.id   fc2bc8ca310f1b2714ebec5cdeaf6031
#
_cell.length_a   1.000
_cell.length_b   1.000
_cell.length_c   1.000
_cell.angle_alpha   90.00
_cell.angle_beta   90.00
_cell.angle_gamma   90.00
#
_symmetry.space_group_name_H-M   'P 1'
#
loop_
_entity.id
_entity.type
_entity.pdbx_description
1 polymer ?
#
loop_
_entity_poly.entity_id
_entity_poly.type
_entity_poly.pdbx_seq_one_letter_code
_entity_poly.pdbx_strand_id
1 'polypeptide(L)'
;LLNLTAALFLGGVLQAQNPLPAIHPQPQEVTLSTNRLKAPHGFTLSGMQHPDEDAMRLIRQTLSITDNSEALPLKITSLEDRTPELKRSGAYLLVITPEEIDIAISDSRGLFYAAQTLQQLAQTDGQGNTTLPLGVIKDYPDVAYRGTVEGFYGDPWSHTDRIEQLRFYGKMKMNTYIYGPKDDPYHSSPNWRKPYPEKEAAQIKDLVKEAAANKVDFVWAIHPGLDIKWTDEDRMNVLNKFGMMYDLGVRSFAVFFDDISGEGAKADKQADLLNFLQKEFIEKKEGVSPLIMCPTEYNRAWAGSDYLDVLGRTLDPAIHVMWTGNSVIHDITLEGQEWVNKRIQRPSYVWWNFPVSDYCRDHLLMGPSYGLDPNAAHAMSGFVANPMERAEASKVALYGVADYAWNMKAYNPESDFVEACRYVLPEAPEAFRTFCENNCDPGPNGHRY
;
A
#
# COMPACT_ATOMS: atom_id res chain seq x y z
N LEU A 1 -8.68 16.49 -29.15
CA LEU A 1 -9.04 15.81 -27.92
C LEU A 1 -10.30 16.38 -27.29
N LEU A 2 -11.33 15.71 -27.46
CA LEU A 2 -12.54 15.32 -26.79
C LEU A 2 -13.57 16.39 -26.45
N ASN A 3 -14.47 16.55 -27.42
CA ASN A 3 -15.88 16.91 -27.15
C ASN A 3 -16.70 15.60 -27.11
N LEU A 4 -16.77 14.92 -25.97
CA LEU A 4 -17.61 13.74 -25.76
C LEU A 4 -18.50 13.83 -24.51
N THR A 5 -18.79 15.06 -24.08
CA THR A 5 -19.51 15.32 -22.81
C THR A 5 -21.00 15.74 -22.99
N ALA A 6 -21.63 15.55 -24.13
CA ALA A 6 -22.96 16.13 -24.33
C ALA A 6 -24.00 15.24 -25.01
N ALA A 7 -24.13 13.96 -24.74
CA ALA A 7 -25.20 13.17 -25.36
C ALA A 7 -25.72 11.98 -24.57
N LEU A 8 -25.94 12.07 -23.25
CA LEU A 8 -26.46 10.92 -22.46
C LEU A 8 -27.59 11.26 -21.45
N PHE A 9 -28.33 12.31 -21.65
CA PHE A 9 -29.52 12.55 -20.83
C PHE A 9 -30.75 12.81 -21.69
N LEU A 10 -31.63 11.81 -21.87
CA LEU A 10 -33.07 11.94 -21.95
C LEU A 10 -33.80 10.59 -21.99
N GLY A 11 -34.58 10.34 -20.95
CA GLY A 11 -35.77 9.49 -21.03
C GLY A 11 -35.66 8.06 -20.58
N GLY A 12 -36.08 7.73 -19.36
CA GLY A 12 -36.36 6.35 -18.93
C GLY A 12 -37.16 6.30 -17.63
N VAL A 13 -38.24 5.58 -17.66
CA VAL A 13 -39.20 5.25 -16.61
C VAL A 13 -38.51 4.82 -15.30
N LEU A 14 -39.02 5.32 -14.15
CA LEU A 14 -38.66 4.93 -12.79
C LEU A 14 -38.89 3.42 -12.53
N GLN A 15 -37.94 2.59 -12.89
CA GLN A 15 -37.69 1.34 -12.21
C GLN A 15 -36.81 1.61 -11.00
N ALA A 16 -37.03 0.93 -9.87
CA ALA A 16 -36.15 1.01 -8.71
C ALA A 16 -34.69 0.65 -9.19
N GLN A 17 -33.91 1.68 -9.39
CA GLN A 17 -32.53 1.53 -9.90
C GLN A 17 -31.70 1.06 -8.74
N ASN A 18 -31.02 -0.09 -8.87
CA ASN A 18 -30.01 -0.50 -7.91
C ASN A 18 -29.00 0.64 -7.78
N PRO A 19 -28.65 1.07 -6.56
CA PRO A 19 -27.64 2.09 -6.37
C PRO A 19 -26.35 1.65 -7.03
N LEU A 20 -25.58 2.63 -7.55
CA LEU A 20 -24.24 2.34 -8.07
C LEU A 20 -23.37 1.78 -6.95
N PRO A 21 -22.54 0.76 -7.21
CA PRO A 21 -21.66 0.20 -6.20
C PRO A 21 -20.63 1.26 -5.75
N ALA A 22 -20.37 1.30 -4.46
CA ALA A 22 -19.23 2.03 -3.93
C ALA A 22 -17.93 1.35 -4.40
N ILE A 23 -16.92 2.15 -4.75
CA ILE A 23 -15.61 1.66 -5.18
C ILE A 23 -14.59 2.08 -4.14
N HIS A 24 -13.85 1.12 -3.60
CA HIS A 24 -12.78 1.37 -2.64
C HIS A 24 -11.48 0.66 -3.05
N PRO A 25 -10.34 1.34 -2.91
CA PRO A 25 -10.18 2.77 -2.61
C PRO A 25 -10.93 3.66 -3.60
N GLN A 26 -11.43 4.82 -3.09
CA GLN A 26 -12.23 5.75 -3.88
C GLN A 26 -11.44 6.28 -5.09
N PRO A 27 -11.93 6.13 -6.33
CA PRO A 27 -11.23 6.64 -7.51
C PRO A 27 -11.10 8.17 -7.50
N GLN A 28 -10.07 8.67 -8.19
CA GLN A 28 -9.82 10.11 -8.32
C GLN A 28 -10.94 10.82 -9.10
N GLU A 29 -11.36 10.24 -10.23
CA GLU A 29 -12.43 10.76 -11.03
C GLU A 29 -13.34 9.61 -11.49
N VAL A 30 -14.64 9.71 -11.21
CA VAL A 30 -15.63 8.70 -11.56
C VAL A 30 -16.89 9.31 -12.10
N THR A 31 -17.33 8.84 -13.26
CA THR A 31 -18.63 9.18 -13.85
C THR A 31 -19.29 7.88 -14.32
N LEU A 32 -20.28 7.41 -13.59
CA LEU A 32 -21.00 6.18 -13.88
C LEU A 32 -22.48 6.46 -14.13
N SER A 33 -23.06 5.70 -15.05
CA SER A 33 -24.48 5.69 -15.37
C SER A 33 -25.16 4.49 -14.72
N THR A 34 -26.44 4.58 -14.47
CA THR A 34 -27.29 3.44 -14.07
C THR A 34 -27.56 2.48 -15.24
N ASN A 35 -27.33 2.91 -16.49
CA ASN A 35 -27.31 2.00 -17.65
C ASN A 35 -26.15 1.02 -17.54
N ARG A 36 -26.38 -0.21 -17.99
CA ARG A 36 -25.38 -1.27 -17.83
C ARG A 36 -25.02 -1.93 -19.16
N LEU A 37 -23.74 -2.16 -19.36
CA LEU A 37 -23.21 -3.05 -20.40
C LEU A 37 -23.68 -4.48 -20.09
N LYS A 38 -24.17 -5.18 -21.12
CA LYS A 38 -24.52 -6.60 -21.09
C LYS A 38 -23.73 -7.30 -22.19
N ALA A 39 -23.02 -8.34 -21.86
CA ALA A 39 -22.21 -9.13 -22.79
C ALA A 39 -22.63 -10.60 -22.76
N PRO A 40 -23.77 -10.99 -23.38
CA PRO A 40 -24.27 -12.35 -23.32
C PRO A 40 -23.32 -13.37 -23.97
N HIS A 41 -22.46 -12.91 -24.89
CA HIS A 41 -21.47 -13.75 -25.57
C HIS A 41 -20.06 -13.58 -24.99
N GLY A 42 -19.90 -12.85 -23.87
CA GLY A 42 -18.62 -12.57 -23.24
C GLY A 42 -17.80 -11.47 -23.92
N PHE A 43 -16.47 -11.51 -23.70
CA PHE A 43 -15.54 -10.50 -24.20
C PHE A 43 -14.38 -11.12 -24.97
N THR A 44 -13.97 -10.47 -26.06
CA THR A 44 -12.77 -10.84 -26.83
C THR A 44 -11.63 -9.89 -26.45
N LEU A 45 -10.50 -10.47 -26.04
CA LEU A 45 -9.32 -9.67 -25.64
C LEU A 45 -8.61 -9.10 -26.88
N SER A 46 -8.23 -7.83 -26.81
CA SER A 46 -7.45 -7.16 -27.85
C SER A 46 -6.48 -6.10 -27.27
N GLY A 47 -5.57 -5.59 -28.09
CA GLY A 47 -4.61 -4.56 -27.74
C GLY A 47 -3.25 -5.14 -27.31
N MET A 48 -2.91 -5.10 -26.02
CA MET A 48 -1.62 -5.55 -25.51
C MET A 48 -1.41 -7.04 -25.72
N GLN A 49 -0.27 -7.44 -26.33
CA GLN A 49 0.02 -8.85 -26.65
C GLN A 49 0.29 -9.72 -25.42
N HIS A 50 0.94 -9.16 -24.40
CA HIS A 50 1.31 -9.86 -23.16
C HIS A 50 0.89 -9.05 -21.94
N PRO A 51 -0.42 -8.98 -21.64
CA PRO A 51 -0.89 -8.31 -20.43
C PRO A 51 -0.45 -9.08 -19.18
N ASP A 52 -0.40 -8.40 -18.04
CA ASP A 52 -0.03 -9.01 -16.77
C ASP A 52 -0.97 -10.17 -16.40
N GLU A 53 -0.41 -11.37 -16.19
CA GLU A 53 -1.20 -12.57 -15.94
C GLU A 53 -1.96 -12.58 -14.61
N ASP A 54 -1.46 -11.93 -13.57
CA ASP A 54 -2.18 -11.83 -12.30
C ASP A 54 -3.41 -10.94 -12.45
N ALA A 55 -3.28 -9.82 -13.17
CA ALA A 55 -4.41 -8.97 -13.52
C ALA A 55 -5.41 -9.71 -14.43
N MET A 56 -4.92 -10.46 -15.41
CA MET A 56 -5.77 -11.25 -16.31
C MET A 56 -6.51 -12.37 -15.57
N ARG A 57 -5.90 -12.97 -14.54
CA ARG A 57 -6.59 -13.92 -13.66
C ARG A 57 -7.82 -13.28 -13.00
N LEU A 58 -7.68 -12.06 -12.44
CA LEU A 58 -8.80 -11.32 -11.85
C LEU A 58 -9.87 -10.95 -12.89
N ILE A 59 -9.46 -10.51 -14.07
CA ILE A 59 -10.37 -10.20 -15.18
C ILE A 59 -11.18 -11.44 -15.57
N ARG A 60 -10.53 -12.62 -15.74
CA ARG A 60 -11.20 -13.89 -16.08
C ARG A 60 -12.12 -14.41 -14.97
N GLN A 61 -11.89 -14.05 -13.72
CA GLN A 61 -12.80 -14.34 -12.60
C GLN A 61 -14.09 -13.49 -12.64
N THR A 62 -14.01 -12.30 -13.26
CA THR A 62 -15.09 -11.33 -13.32
C THR A 62 -15.83 -11.37 -14.64
N LEU A 63 -15.11 -11.50 -15.75
CA LEU A 63 -15.62 -11.43 -17.12
C LEU A 63 -15.39 -12.76 -17.85
N SER A 64 -16.37 -13.19 -18.63
CA SER A 64 -16.23 -14.34 -19.54
C SER A 64 -15.37 -13.93 -20.75
N ILE A 65 -14.13 -14.38 -20.81
CA ILE A 65 -13.24 -14.16 -21.97
C ILE A 65 -13.39 -15.33 -22.94
N THR A 66 -13.62 -15.02 -24.22
CA THR A 66 -13.95 -16.00 -25.26
C THR A 66 -13.43 -15.55 -26.64
N ASP A 67 -13.35 -16.49 -27.58
CA ASP A 67 -13.04 -16.22 -29.00
C ASP A 67 -14.32 -16.16 -29.88
N ASN A 68 -15.51 -16.02 -29.26
CA ASN A 68 -16.76 -15.89 -29.99
C ASN A 68 -16.78 -14.58 -30.82
N SER A 69 -17.12 -14.67 -32.09
CA SER A 69 -17.19 -13.51 -32.98
C SER A 69 -18.28 -12.48 -32.62
N GLU A 70 -19.26 -12.87 -31.80
CA GLU A 70 -20.32 -11.99 -31.28
C GLU A 70 -19.96 -11.38 -29.91
N ALA A 71 -18.78 -11.73 -29.34
CA ALA A 71 -18.31 -11.17 -28.07
C ALA A 71 -17.89 -9.70 -28.22
N LEU A 72 -18.10 -8.93 -27.16
CA LEU A 72 -17.71 -7.51 -27.15
C LEU A 72 -16.19 -7.36 -26.93
N PRO A 73 -15.56 -6.32 -27.48
CA PRO A 73 -14.14 -6.06 -27.24
C PRO A 73 -13.84 -5.71 -25.78
N LEU A 74 -12.82 -6.33 -25.23
CA LEU A 74 -12.06 -5.87 -24.06
C LEU A 74 -10.68 -5.43 -24.54
N LYS A 75 -10.43 -4.15 -24.62
CA LYS A 75 -9.17 -3.59 -25.08
C LYS A 75 -8.27 -3.26 -23.88
N ILE A 76 -6.99 -3.65 -23.96
CA ILE A 76 -5.97 -3.24 -22.98
C ILE A 76 -4.88 -2.52 -23.75
N THR A 77 -4.61 -1.26 -23.38
CA THR A 77 -3.66 -0.40 -24.08
C THR A 77 -2.76 0.35 -23.08
N SER A 78 -1.66 0.90 -23.56
CA SER A 78 -0.86 1.83 -22.78
C SER A 78 -1.49 3.22 -22.82
N LEU A 79 -1.41 3.97 -21.73
CA LEU A 79 -1.81 5.38 -21.67
C LEU A 79 -0.92 6.21 -22.61
N GLU A 80 -1.52 6.79 -23.66
CA GLU A 80 -0.84 7.64 -24.65
C GLU A 80 -0.69 9.07 -24.11
N ASP A 81 -1.77 9.63 -23.56
CA ASP A 81 -1.75 10.96 -22.94
C ASP A 81 -1.37 10.84 -21.48
N ARG A 82 -0.14 11.24 -21.19
CA ARG A 82 0.45 11.12 -19.86
C ARG A 82 0.52 12.48 -19.18
N THR A 83 -0.59 12.93 -18.61
CA THR A 83 -0.52 13.97 -17.58
C THR A 83 0.38 13.48 -16.43
N PRO A 84 0.95 14.36 -15.61
CA PRO A 84 1.80 13.95 -14.48
C PRO A 84 1.16 12.88 -13.58
N GLU A 85 -0.15 12.96 -13.37
CA GLU A 85 -0.91 12.02 -12.54
C GLU A 85 -0.97 10.63 -13.19
N LEU A 86 -1.23 10.56 -14.50
CA LEU A 86 -1.32 9.33 -15.27
C LEU A 86 0.04 8.68 -15.58
N LYS A 87 1.15 9.33 -15.22
CA LYS A 87 2.49 8.71 -15.22
C LYS A 87 2.79 7.92 -13.94
N ARG A 88 1.99 8.10 -12.88
CA ARG A 88 2.19 7.39 -11.62
C ARG A 88 2.01 5.89 -11.82
N SER A 89 2.83 5.10 -11.14
CA SER A 89 2.67 3.65 -11.11
C SER A 89 1.30 3.28 -10.56
N GLY A 90 0.59 2.40 -11.26
CA GLY A 90 -0.76 1.99 -10.91
C GLY A 90 -1.89 2.87 -11.46
N ALA A 91 -1.58 3.91 -12.24
CA ALA A 91 -2.61 4.72 -12.88
C ALA A 91 -3.30 3.98 -14.03
N TYR A 92 -4.60 4.22 -14.19
CA TYR A 92 -5.39 3.67 -15.29
C TYR A 92 -6.56 4.59 -15.68
N LEU A 93 -7.04 4.38 -16.89
CA LEU A 93 -8.30 4.90 -17.42
C LEU A 93 -9.16 3.71 -17.83
N LEU A 94 -10.34 3.58 -17.22
CA LEU A 94 -11.32 2.53 -17.54
C LEU A 94 -12.54 3.18 -18.17
N VAL A 95 -12.87 2.80 -19.40
CA VAL A 95 -14.03 3.26 -20.14
C VAL A 95 -14.93 2.07 -20.44
N ILE A 96 -16.21 2.16 -20.04
CA ILE A 96 -17.22 1.13 -20.26
C ILE A 96 -18.34 1.76 -21.10
N THR A 97 -18.50 1.30 -22.32
CA THR A 97 -19.55 1.71 -23.26
C THR A 97 -20.52 0.54 -23.52
N PRO A 98 -21.63 0.76 -24.24
CA PRO A 98 -22.50 -0.37 -24.65
C PRO A 98 -21.82 -1.36 -25.61
N GLU A 99 -20.72 -0.95 -26.27
CA GLU A 99 -20.06 -1.69 -27.32
C GLU A 99 -18.75 -2.36 -26.88
N GLU A 100 -18.08 -1.81 -25.83
CA GLU A 100 -16.76 -2.29 -25.45
C GLU A 100 -16.35 -1.89 -24.03
N ILE A 101 -15.29 -2.54 -23.53
CA ILE A 101 -14.51 -2.08 -22.36
C ILE A 101 -13.11 -1.69 -22.87
N ASP A 102 -12.64 -0.50 -22.53
CA ASP A 102 -11.28 -0.04 -22.82
C ASP A 102 -10.55 0.27 -21.51
N ILE A 103 -9.37 -0.35 -21.31
CA ILE A 103 -8.50 -0.17 -20.14
C ILE A 103 -7.15 0.33 -20.64
N ALA A 104 -6.88 1.62 -20.44
CA ALA A 104 -5.57 2.20 -20.71
C ALA A 104 -4.77 2.32 -19.40
N ILE A 105 -3.51 1.87 -19.40
CA ILE A 105 -2.71 1.69 -18.17
C ILE A 105 -1.34 2.36 -18.25
N SER A 106 -0.84 2.80 -17.10
CA SER A 106 0.54 3.29 -16.95
C SER A 106 1.56 2.14 -16.94
N ASP A 107 1.22 1.05 -16.25
CA ASP A 107 2.06 -0.14 -16.03
C ASP A 107 1.21 -1.37 -15.64
N SER A 108 1.85 -2.48 -15.30
CA SER A 108 1.18 -3.71 -14.88
C SER A 108 0.33 -3.55 -13.60
N ARG A 109 0.72 -2.68 -12.67
CA ARG A 109 -0.09 -2.33 -11.49
C ARG A 109 -1.38 -1.63 -11.89
N GLY A 110 -1.33 -0.74 -12.89
CA GLY A 110 -2.54 -0.09 -13.43
C GLY A 110 -3.57 -1.10 -13.93
N LEU A 111 -3.14 -2.15 -14.64
CA LEU A 111 -4.05 -3.22 -15.08
C LEU A 111 -4.63 -4.00 -13.89
N PHE A 112 -3.80 -4.35 -12.91
CA PHE A 112 -4.23 -5.08 -11.72
C PHE A 112 -5.27 -4.29 -10.92
N TYR A 113 -5.05 -2.98 -10.74
CA TYR A 113 -5.97 -2.10 -10.02
C TYR A 113 -7.26 -1.82 -10.79
N ALA A 114 -7.19 -1.71 -12.12
CA ALA A 114 -8.38 -1.66 -12.96
C ALA A 114 -9.21 -2.95 -12.86
N ALA A 115 -8.56 -4.11 -12.79
CA ALA A 115 -9.22 -5.40 -12.57
C ALA A 115 -9.93 -5.46 -11.21
N GLN A 116 -9.30 -4.96 -10.12
CA GLN A 116 -9.94 -4.84 -8.81
C GLN A 116 -11.18 -3.93 -8.86
N THR A 117 -11.12 -2.83 -9.60
CA THR A 117 -12.26 -1.94 -9.81
C THR A 117 -13.37 -2.61 -10.62
N LEU A 118 -13.04 -3.35 -11.67
CA LEU A 118 -14.02 -4.14 -12.44
C LEU A 118 -14.75 -5.17 -11.56
N GLN A 119 -14.05 -5.84 -10.64
CA GLN A 119 -14.66 -6.78 -9.71
C GLN A 119 -15.71 -6.12 -8.80
N GLN A 120 -15.44 -4.90 -8.33
CA GLN A 120 -16.37 -4.15 -7.49
C GLN A 120 -17.59 -3.63 -8.27
N LEU A 121 -17.42 -3.32 -9.57
CA LEU A 121 -18.49 -2.83 -10.44
C LEU A 121 -19.40 -3.94 -10.97
N ALA A 122 -18.89 -5.16 -11.06
CA ALA A 122 -19.59 -6.29 -11.64
C ALA A 122 -20.79 -6.72 -10.80
N GLN A 123 -21.93 -6.91 -11.46
CA GLN A 123 -23.13 -7.47 -10.85
C GLN A 123 -23.69 -8.56 -11.75
N THR A 124 -24.32 -9.54 -11.16
CA THR A 124 -25.00 -10.61 -11.90
C THR A 124 -26.45 -10.25 -12.10
N ASP A 125 -26.94 -10.31 -13.35
CA ASP A 125 -28.35 -10.13 -13.66
C ASP A 125 -29.19 -11.38 -13.30
N GLY A 126 -30.52 -11.25 -13.43
CA GLY A 126 -31.45 -12.37 -13.14
C GLY A 126 -31.30 -13.59 -14.06
N GLN A 127 -30.47 -13.51 -15.11
CA GLN A 127 -30.16 -14.59 -16.06
C GLN A 127 -28.78 -15.21 -15.82
N GLY A 128 -28.02 -14.70 -14.81
CA GLY A 128 -26.68 -15.16 -14.49
C GLY A 128 -25.56 -14.48 -15.30
N ASN A 129 -25.86 -13.44 -16.11
CA ASN A 129 -24.85 -12.75 -16.88
C ASN A 129 -24.20 -11.63 -16.06
N THR A 130 -22.90 -11.45 -16.23
CA THR A 130 -22.18 -10.30 -15.65
C THR A 130 -22.58 -9.01 -16.36
N THR A 131 -22.90 -7.98 -15.60
CA THR A 131 -23.21 -6.64 -16.09
C THR A 131 -22.36 -5.61 -15.40
N LEU A 132 -22.02 -4.51 -16.10
CA LEU A 132 -21.20 -3.43 -15.62
C LEU A 132 -21.89 -2.07 -15.87
N PRO A 133 -21.83 -1.07 -14.96
CA PRO A 133 -22.34 0.25 -15.22
C PRO A 133 -21.55 0.93 -16.35
N LEU A 134 -22.22 1.65 -17.23
CA LEU A 134 -21.54 2.43 -18.27
C LEU A 134 -20.87 3.66 -17.64
N GLY A 135 -19.71 4.03 -18.14
CA GLY A 135 -19.06 5.26 -17.68
C GLY A 135 -17.55 5.29 -17.84
N VAL A 136 -16.93 6.20 -17.11
CA VAL A 136 -15.50 6.47 -17.17
C VAL A 136 -14.96 6.58 -15.75
N ILE A 137 -13.84 5.91 -15.51
CA ILE A 137 -13.04 6.01 -14.27
C ILE A 137 -11.61 6.35 -14.67
N LYS A 138 -11.12 7.50 -14.18
CA LYS A 138 -9.70 7.88 -14.25
C LYS A 138 -9.14 7.79 -12.85
N ASP A 139 -8.10 6.99 -12.66
CA ASP A 139 -7.66 6.63 -11.32
C ASP A 139 -6.13 6.53 -11.21
N TYR A 140 -5.60 6.96 -10.07
CA TYR A 140 -4.18 6.97 -9.75
C TYR A 140 -3.98 7.20 -8.24
N PRO A 141 -2.88 6.73 -7.64
CA PRO A 141 -2.62 6.96 -6.21
C PRO A 141 -2.08 8.35 -5.92
N ASP A 142 -2.46 8.93 -4.78
CA ASP A 142 -1.84 10.16 -4.27
C ASP A 142 -0.45 9.90 -3.68
N VAL A 143 -0.25 8.77 -3.02
CA VAL A 143 1.04 8.38 -2.41
C VAL A 143 1.66 7.22 -3.19
N ALA A 144 2.95 7.34 -3.52
CA ALA A 144 3.66 6.36 -4.34
C ALA A 144 3.78 4.99 -3.65
N TYR A 145 4.22 4.94 -2.39
CA TYR A 145 4.36 3.73 -1.57
C TYR A 145 3.30 3.72 -0.48
N ARG A 146 2.47 2.69 -0.42
CA ARG A 146 1.25 2.62 0.41
C ARG A 146 1.10 1.22 0.99
N GLY A 147 0.91 1.10 2.31
CA GLY A 147 0.69 -0.20 2.90
C GLY A 147 0.96 -0.26 4.39
N THR A 148 1.73 -1.26 4.81
CA THR A 148 1.99 -1.52 6.22
C THR A 148 3.45 -1.80 6.51
N VAL A 149 3.83 -1.58 7.77
CA VAL A 149 5.08 -2.06 8.36
C VAL A 149 4.75 -2.98 9.53
N GLU A 150 5.12 -4.26 9.45
CA GLU A 150 5.06 -5.19 10.58
C GLU A 150 6.20 -4.86 11.53
N GLY A 151 5.98 -3.85 12.39
CA GLY A 151 6.99 -3.29 13.29
C GLY A 151 6.55 -3.23 14.75
N PHE A 152 5.40 -3.79 15.08
CA PHE A 152 4.86 -3.85 16.44
C PHE A 152 5.64 -4.79 17.34
N TYR A 153 5.57 -4.54 18.66
CA TYR A 153 6.02 -5.44 19.70
C TYR A 153 4.90 -6.40 20.08
N GLY A 154 5.22 -7.68 20.29
CA GLY A 154 4.28 -8.73 20.65
C GLY A 154 4.49 -9.99 19.84
N ASP A 155 3.46 -10.82 19.72
CA ASP A 155 3.51 -12.02 18.91
C ASP A 155 3.47 -11.65 17.43
N PRO A 156 4.45 -12.06 16.62
CA PRO A 156 4.48 -11.74 15.19
C PRO A 156 3.32 -12.41 14.47
N TRP A 157 2.94 -11.87 13.34
CA TRP A 157 1.95 -12.50 12.50
C TRP A 157 2.40 -13.90 12.05
N SER A 158 1.46 -14.83 12.02
CA SER A 158 1.71 -16.14 11.45
C SER A 158 1.97 -16.02 9.93
N HIS A 159 2.59 -17.04 9.34
CA HIS A 159 2.78 -17.10 7.90
C HIS A 159 1.45 -16.98 7.13
N THR A 160 0.39 -17.63 7.64
CA THR A 160 -0.96 -17.55 7.05
C THR A 160 -1.52 -16.14 7.13
N ASP A 161 -1.40 -15.46 8.28
CA ASP A 161 -1.86 -14.09 8.43
C ASP A 161 -1.17 -13.14 7.44
N ARG A 162 0.15 -13.28 7.25
CA ARG A 162 0.91 -12.49 6.27
C ARG A 162 0.42 -12.72 4.84
N ILE A 163 0.14 -13.96 4.45
CA ILE A 163 -0.44 -14.29 3.14
C ILE A 163 -1.81 -13.61 2.96
N GLU A 164 -2.69 -13.70 3.95
CA GLU A 164 -4.02 -13.07 3.89
C GLU A 164 -3.94 -11.54 3.89
N GLN A 165 -2.98 -10.95 4.60
CA GLN A 165 -2.72 -9.51 4.54
C GLN A 165 -2.23 -9.08 3.14
N LEU A 166 -1.31 -9.80 2.52
CA LEU A 166 -0.83 -9.50 1.16
C LEU A 166 -1.97 -9.54 0.13
N ARG A 167 -2.90 -10.49 0.24
CA ARG A 167 -4.11 -10.56 -0.59
C ARG A 167 -5.05 -9.38 -0.35
N PHE A 168 -5.23 -9.01 0.91
CA PHE A 168 -6.01 -7.82 1.28
C PHE A 168 -5.37 -6.55 0.70
N TYR A 169 -4.04 -6.39 0.80
CA TYR A 169 -3.34 -5.23 0.25
C TYR A 169 -3.54 -5.10 -1.26
N GLY A 170 -3.44 -6.20 -2.01
CA GLY A 170 -3.73 -6.20 -3.45
C GLY A 170 -5.14 -5.71 -3.78
N LYS A 171 -6.15 -6.18 -3.04
CA LYS A 171 -7.55 -5.76 -3.19
C LYS A 171 -7.73 -4.26 -2.90
N MET A 172 -7.05 -3.76 -1.87
CA MET A 172 -7.10 -2.37 -1.43
C MET A 172 -6.09 -1.46 -2.15
N LYS A 173 -5.50 -1.91 -3.27
CA LYS A 173 -4.52 -1.16 -4.07
C LYS A 173 -3.32 -0.65 -3.26
N MET A 174 -3.02 -1.25 -2.13
CA MET A 174 -1.76 -1.06 -1.41
C MET A 174 -0.64 -1.80 -2.14
N ASN A 175 0.58 -1.24 -2.12
CA ASN A 175 1.71 -1.80 -2.85
C ASN A 175 2.96 -2.03 -2.01
N THR A 176 2.88 -1.91 -0.70
CA THR A 176 4.05 -2.00 0.19
C THR A 176 3.72 -2.81 1.44
N TYR A 177 4.53 -3.81 1.71
CA TYR A 177 4.55 -4.52 2.99
C TYR A 177 5.99 -4.59 3.49
N ILE A 178 6.26 -3.91 4.61
CA ILE A 178 7.59 -3.91 5.23
C ILE A 178 7.64 -4.98 6.32
N TYR A 179 8.48 -6.00 6.10
CA TYR A 179 8.74 -7.09 7.02
C TYR A 179 9.84 -6.69 8.00
N GLY A 180 9.48 -6.37 9.22
CA GLY A 180 10.41 -5.98 10.29
C GLY A 180 9.92 -6.41 11.68
N PRO A 181 9.45 -7.69 11.87
CA PRO A 181 8.92 -8.14 13.15
C PRO A 181 9.99 -8.12 14.24
N LYS A 182 9.68 -7.51 15.39
CA LYS A 182 10.63 -7.19 16.47
C LYS A 182 11.27 -8.42 17.12
N ASP A 183 10.66 -9.60 17.00
CA ASP A 183 11.13 -10.85 17.57
C ASP A 183 11.82 -11.78 16.56
N ASP A 184 11.98 -11.36 15.29
CA ASP A 184 12.79 -12.10 14.31
C ASP A 184 14.28 -11.89 14.58
N PRO A 185 15.00 -12.90 15.11
CA PRO A 185 16.42 -12.78 15.46
C PRO A 185 17.34 -12.73 14.23
N TYR A 186 16.82 -12.98 13.03
CA TYR A 186 17.58 -12.94 11.78
C TYR A 186 17.40 -11.63 11.01
N HIS A 187 16.38 -10.87 11.36
CA HIS A 187 16.18 -9.49 10.95
C HIS A 187 17.00 -8.54 11.88
N SER A 188 17.13 -8.87 13.15
CA SER A 188 17.81 -8.06 14.17
C SER A 188 18.86 -8.85 14.95
N SER A 189 19.36 -8.26 16.06
CA SER A 189 20.25 -8.96 17.00
C SER A 189 19.55 -10.18 17.61
N PRO A 190 20.26 -11.31 17.84
CA PRO A 190 21.73 -11.44 17.66
C PRO A 190 22.16 -12.03 16.30
N ASN A 191 21.24 -12.43 15.41
CA ASN A 191 21.55 -13.28 14.26
C ASN A 191 21.43 -12.56 12.89
N TRP A 192 21.30 -11.23 12.85
CA TRP A 192 21.17 -10.50 11.56
C TRP A 192 22.35 -10.76 10.59
N ARG A 193 23.53 -11.14 11.11
CA ARG A 193 24.70 -11.51 10.33
C ARG A 193 24.60 -12.91 9.68
N LYS A 194 23.67 -13.76 10.15
CA LYS A 194 23.53 -15.15 9.71
C LYS A 194 22.46 -15.31 8.63
N PRO A 195 22.56 -16.34 7.78
CA PRO A 195 21.45 -16.70 6.90
C PRO A 195 20.25 -17.16 7.74
N TYR A 196 19.05 -17.01 7.16
CA TYR A 196 17.86 -17.66 7.72
C TYR A 196 18.00 -19.18 7.68
N PRO A 197 17.48 -19.92 8.66
CA PRO A 197 17.30 -21.35 8.53
C PRO A 197 16.40 -21.70 7.33
N GLU A 198 16.52 -22.93 6.83
CA GLU A 198 15.88 -23.36 5.59
C GLU A 198 14.35 -23.14 5.57
N LYS A 199 13.68 -23.45 6.71
CA LYS A 199 12.23 -23.30 6.84
C LYS A 199 11.79 -21.83 6.73
N GLU A 200 12.44 -20.95 7.49
CA GLU A 200 12.14 -19.52 7.50
C GLU A 200 12.50 -18.87 6.16
N ALA A 201 13.60 -19.26 5.54
CA ALA A 201 13.98 -18.82 4.19
C ALA A 201 12.92 -19.23 3.15
N ALA A 202 12.38 -20.46 3.24
CA ALA A 202 11.30 -20.92 2.37
C ALA A 202 10.01 -20.10 2.58
N GLN A 203 9.66 -19.78 3.84
CA GLN A 203 8.51 -18.93 4.14
C GLN A 203 8.67 -17.51 3.57
N ILE A 204 9.86 -16.90 3.69
CA ILE A 204 10.14 -15.59 3.09
C ILE A 204 9.97 -15.64 1.58
N LYS A 205 10.53 -16.67 0.93
CA LYS A 205 10.39 -16.84 -0.52
C LYS A 205 8.92 -16.98 -0.96
N ASP A 206 8.11 -17.65 -0.18
CA ASP A 206 6.68 -17.80 -0.42
C ASP A 206 5.95 -16.46 -0.27
N LEU A 207 6.26 -15.68 0.79
CA LEU A 207 5.72 -14.32 0.97
C LEU A 207 6.11 -13.39 -0.18
N VAL A 208 7.36 -13.43 -0.65
CA VAL A 208 7.81 -12.63 -1.81
C VAL A 208 6.99 -12.96 -3.05
N LYS A 209 6.73 -14.26 -3.29
CA LYS A 209 5.91 -14.71 -4.42
C LYS A 209 4.46 -14.25 -4.31
N GLU A 210 3.83 -14.40 -3.13
CA GLU A 210 2.45 -13.95 -2.90
C GLU A 210 2.33 -12.43 -3.03
N ALA A 211 3.30 -11.67 -2.48
CA ALA A 211 3.35 -10.22 -2.62
C ALA A 211 3.39 -9.80 -4.09
N ALA A 212 4.27 -10.39 -4.89
CA ALA A 212 4.38 -10.10 -6.32
C ALA A 212 3.07 -10.40 -7.08
N ALA A 213 2.39 -11.50 -6.75
CA ALA A 213 1.10 -11.88 -7.35
C ALA A 213 -0.04 -10.90 -7.02
N ASN A 214 0.09 -10.14 -5.92
CA ASN A 214 -0.85 -9.09 -5.48
C ASN A 214 -0.32 -7.67 -5.75
N LYS A 215 0.77 -7.51 -6.53
CA LYS A 215 1.41 -6.22 -6.87
C LYS A 215 1.90 -5.44 -5.66
N VAL A 216 2.27 -6.15 -4.60
CA VAL A 216 2.84 -5.61 -3.37
C VAL A 216 4.36 -5.83 -3.36
N ASP A 217 5.12 -4.79 -3.06
CA ASP A 217 6.55 -4.89 -2.80
C ASP A 217 6.77 -5.47 -1.40
N PHE A 218 7.37 -6.66 -1.33
CA PHE A 218 7.86 -7.22 -0.09
C PHE A 218 9.18 -6.53 0.26
N VAL A 219 9.13 -5.63 1.24
CA VAL A 219 10.31 -4.91 1.73
C VAL A 219 10.88 -5.67 2.92
N TRP A 220 12.08 -6.22 2.77
CA TRP A 220 12.76 -6.84 3.90
C TRP A 220 13.60 -5.81 4.65
N ALA A 221 13.33 -5.66 5.96
CA ALA A 221 14.06 -4.76 6.82
C ALA A 221 15.16 -5.50 7.60
N ILE A 222 16.29 -4.82 7.88
CA ILE A 222 17.30 -5.25 8.84
C ILE A 222 17.41 -4.22 9.96
N HIS A 223 17.59 -4.67 11.20
CA HIS A 223 17.78 -3.81 12.38
C HIS A 223 19.11 -4.13 13.07
N PRO A 224 20.25 -3.63 12.55
CA PRO A 224 21.58 -4.00 13.06
C PRO A 224 21.99 -3.13 14.25
N GLY A 225 21.27 -2.04 14.56
CA GLY A 225 21.71 -0.96 15.44
C GLY A 225 21.99 -1.34 16.88
N LEU A 226 21.43 -2.45 17.38
CA LEU A 226 21.65 -2.89 18.76
C LEU A 226 23.09 -3.37 19.03
N ASP A 227 23.77 -3.94 18.02
CA ASP A 227 25.08 -4.58 18.24
C ASP A 227 26.10 -4.35 17.10
N ILE A 228 25.79 -3.47 16.17
CA ILE A 228 26.72 -3.09 15.09
C ILE A 228 27.95 -2.37 15.64
N LYS A 229 29.13 -2.75 15.14
CA LYS A 229 30.42 -2.21 15.61
C LYS A 229 31.05 -1.21 14.65
N TRP A 230 30.40 -0.92 13.54
CA TRP A 230 30.85 0.03 12.51
C TRP A 230 32.20 -0.32 11.87
N THR A 231 32.58 -1.60 11.89
CA THR A 231 33.77 -2.13 11.22
C THR A 231 33.46 -2.46 9.76
N ASP A 232 34.51 -2.58 8.93
CA ASP A 232 34.36 -3.07 7.56
C ASP A 232 33.74 -4.48 7.51
N GLU A 233 34.02 -5.31 8.52
CA GLU A 233 33.42 -6.64 8.65
C GLU A 233 31.88 -6.53 8.79
N ASP A 234 31.38 -5.68 9.70
CA ASP A 234 29.95 -5.53 9.89
C ASP A 234 29.28 -4.88 8.67
N ARG A 235 29.94 -3.91 8.02
CA ARG A 235 29.50 -3.33 6.75
C ARG A 235 29.31 -4.42 5.67
N MET A 236 30.29 -5.32 5.54
CA MET A 236 30.21 -6.44 4.61
C MET A 236 29.16 -7.48 5.03
N ASN A 237 28.96 -7.69 6.33
CA ASN A 237 27.91 -8.59 6.82
C ASN A 237 26.51 -8.10 6.43
N VAL A 238 26.21 -6.79 6.52
CA VAL A 238 24.93 -6.22 6.04
C VAL A 238 24.80 -6.40 4.53
N LEU A 239 25.84 -6.09 3.76
CA LEU A 239 25.86 -6.27 2.30
C LEU A 239 25.60 -7.73 1.90
N ASN A 240 26.28 -8.69 2.55
CA ASN A 240 26.09 -10.11 2.32
C ASN A 240 24.68 -10.56 2.68
N LYS A 241 24.11 -10.06 3.79
CA LYS A 241 22.74 -10.37 4.17
C LYS A 241 21.73 -9.87 3.13
N PHE A 242 21.91 -8.67 2.60
CA PHE A 242 21.10 -8.18 1.48
C PHE A 242 21.22 -9.09 0.26
N GLY A 243 22.43 -9.57 -0.05
CA GLY A 243 22.66 -10.56 -1.12
C GLY A 243 21.86 -11.85 -0.90
N MET A 244 21.90 -12.40 0.32
CA MET A 244 21.12 -13.62 0.67
C MET A 244 19.61 -13.39 0.48
N MET A 245 19.09 -12.23 0.89
CA MET A 245 17.67 -11.90 0.72
C MET A 245 17.29 -11.67 -0.75
N TYR A 246 18.19 -11.05 -1.52
CA TYR A 246 18.01 -10.90 -2.96
C TYR A 246 17.90 -12.25 -3.68
N ASP A 247 18.69 -13.24 -3.26
CA ASP A 247 18.66 -14.61 -3.80
C ASP A 247 17.35 -15.35 -3.43
N LEU A 248 16.69 -14.95 -2.35
CA LEU A 248 15.33 -15.41 -2.01
C LEU A 248 14.22 -14.70 -2.82
N GLY A 249 14.59 -13.72 -3.65
CA GLY A 249 13.66 -12.98 -4.51
C GLY A 249 13.29 -11.59 -4.01
N VAL A 250 13.77 -11.16 -2.84
CA VAL A 250 13.52 -9.81 -2.32
C VAL A 250 14.11 -8.75 -3.26
N ARG A 251 13.35 -7.68 -3.51
CA ARG A 251 13.75 -6.56 -4.39
C ARG A 251 13.59 -5.19 -3.71
N SER A 252 13.11 -5.15 -2.48
CA SER A 252 12.97 -3.93 -1.71
C SER A 252 13.55 -4.12 -0.31
N PHE A 253 14.30 -3.14 0.18
CA PHE A 253 15.10 -3.27 1.40
C PHE A 253 14.92 -2.06 2.29
N ALA A 254 14.98 -2.30 3.62
CA ALA A 254 15.01 -1.25 4.62
C ALA A 254 16.09 -1.51 5.67
N VAL A 255 16.59 -0.45 6.30
CA VAL A 255 17.48 -0.52 7.45
C VAL A 255 16.87 0.29 8.59
N PHE A 256 16.67 -0.36 9.72
CA PHE A 256 16.02 0.24 10.89
C PHE A 256 17.04 0.54 11.99
N PHE A 257 16.91 1.73 12.57
CA PHE A 257 17.69 2.23 13.70
C PHE A 257 16.80 2.81 14.80
N ASP A 258 15.50 2.45 14.78
CA ASP A 258 14.54 2.86 15.81
C ASP A 258 14.85 2.18 17.15
N ASP A 259 14.45 2.82 18.25
CA ASP A 259 14.51 2.31 19.63
C ASP A 259 15.91 1.89 20.11
N ILE A 260 16.96 2.55 19.62
CA ILE A 260 18.34 2.29 20.01
C ILE A 260 18.99 3.54 20.62
N SER A 261 20.15 3.33 21.23
CA SER A 261 20.96 4.40 21.82
C SER A 261 22.47 4.13 21.68
N GLY A 262 23.29 5.08 22.10
CA GLY A 262 24.75 4.92 22.10
C GLY A 262 25.38 4.96 20.70
N GLU A 263 26.34 4.10 20.44
CA GLU A 263 27.13 4.11 19.19
C GLU A 263 26.29 3.76 17.96
N GLY A 264 25.25 2.91 18.13
CA GLY A 264 24.33 2.55 17.04
C GLY A 264 23.47 3.73 16.55
N ALA A 265 23.27 4.73 17.38
CA ALA A 265 22.38 5.87 17.14
C ALA A 265 23.05 7.09 16.49
N LYS A 266 24.28 6.98 16.00
CA LYS A 266 25.01 8.09 15.41
C LYS A 266 24.64 8.31 13.95
N ALA A 267 24.13 9.50 13.62
CA ALA A 267 23.66 9.86 12.29
C ALA A 267 24.70 9.72 11.20
N ASP A 268 25.94 10.15 11.46
CA ASP A 268 27.06 10.05 10.50
C ASP A 268 27.41 8.59 10.17
N LYS A 269 27.40 7.71 11.17
CA LYS A 269 27.66 6.29 11.00
C LYS A 269 26.54 5.58 10.24
N GLN A 270 25.29 5.92 10.57
CA GLN A 270 24.13 5.40 9.87
C GLN A 270 24.14 5.83 8.40
N ALA A 271 24.36 7.13 8.13
CA ALA A 271 24.45 7.65 6.77
C ALA A 271 25.58 7.00 5.96
N ASP A 272 26.75 6.80 6.56
CA ASP A 272 27.89 6.16 5.91
C ASP A 272 27.59 4.71 5.47
N LEU A 273 26.98 3.92 6.37
CA LEU A 273 26.50 2.56 6.04
C LEU A 273 25.47 2.56 4.92
N LEU A 274 24.46 3.44 5.03
CA LEU A 274 23.37 3.49 4.06
C LEU A 274 23.83 3.94 2.68
N ASN A 275 24.72 4.95 2.60
CA ASN A 275 25.33 5.38 1.35
C ASN A 275 26.21 4.28 0.72
N PHE A 276 26.90 3.50 1.55
CA PHE A 276 27.65 2.33 1.08
C PHE A 276 26.69 1.28 0.48
N LEU A 277 25.58 0.95 1.15
CA LEU A 277 24.60 -0.01 0.65
C LEU A 277 23.91 0.51 -0.62
N GLN A 278 23.59 1.80 -0.68
CA GLN A 278 23.03 2.44 -1.88
C GLN A 278 23.96 2.20 -3.07
N LYS A 279 25.23 2.54 -2.94
CA LYS A 279 26.24 2.44 -4.01
C LYS A 279 26.62 1.01 -4.36
N GLU A 280 26.83 0.15 -3.34
CA GLU A 280 27.41 -1.18 -3.56
C GLU A 280 26.36 -2.26 -3.80
N PHE A 281 25.09 -1.99 -3.47
CA PHE A 281 24.02 -2.95 -3.65
C PHE A 281 22.85 -2.41 -4.48
N ILE A 282 22.17 -1.33 -4.02
CA ILE A 282 20.96 -0.85 -4.66
C ILE A 282 21.18 -0.47 -6.13
N GLU A 283 22.24 0.31 -6.41
CA GLU A 283 22.57 0.75 -7.77
C GLU A 283 23.14 -0.36 -8.68
N LYS A 284 23.63 -1.46 -8.09
CA LYS A 284 24.28 -2.54 -8.84
C LYS A 284 23.37 -3.73 -9.11
N LYS A 285 22.28 -3.87 -8.37
CA LYS A 285 21.37 -5.02 -8.47
C LYS A 285 20.13 -4.67 -9.30
N GLU A 286 19.81 -5.52 -10.25
CA GLU A 286 18.67 -5.32 -11.13
C GLU A 286 17.34 -5.43 -10.38
N GLY A 287 16.43 -4.50 -10.67
CA GLY A 287 15.05 -4.50 -10.16
C GLY A 287 14.92 -4.14 -8.67
N VAL A 288 15.99 -3.63 -8.03
CA VAL A 288 15.94 -3.24 -6.63
C VAL A 288 15.36 -1.83 -6.50
N SER A 289 14.38 -1.68 -5.61
CA SER A 289 13.73 -0.41 -5.27
C SER A 289 14.65 0.49 -4.42
N PRO A 290 14.39 1.82 -4.35
CA PRO A 290 15.12 2.71 -3.46
C PRO A 290 15.14 2.22 -2.02
N LEU A 291 16.28 2.41 -1.34
CA LEU A 291 16.46 2.01 0.05
C LEU A 291 15.58 2.85 0.99
N ILE A 292 15.05 2.21 2.03
CA ILE A 292 14.28 2.88 3.09
C ILE A 292 15.07 2.79 4.40
N MET A 293 15.11 3.88 5.18
CA MET A 293 15.64 3.84 6.55
C MET A 293 14.63 4.33 7.57
N CYS A 294 14.60 3.70 8.74
CA CYS A 294 14.00 4.27 9.93
C CYS A 294 15.12 4.90 10.78
N PRO A 295 15.12 6.21 11.01
CA PRO A 295 16.14 6.87 11.80
C PRO A 295 15.94 6.63 13.29
N THR A 296 16.96 6.85 14.11
CA THR A 296 16.84 6.76 15.58
C THR A 296 15.95 7.88 16.13
N GLU A 297 16.11 9.11 15.64
CA GLU A 297 15.22 10.22 15.98
C GLU A 297 14.08 10.29 14.98
N TYR A 298 13.12 9.34 15.05
CA TYR A 298 12.04 9.15 14.08
C TYR A 298 10.77 9.98 14.38
N ASN A 299 10.78 10.84 15.39
CA ASN A 299 9.68 11.77 15.71
C ASN A 299 10.19 13.09 16.29
N ARG A 300 9.35 14.13 16.22
CA ARG A 300 9.73 15.49 16.63
C ARG A 300 10.03 15.63 18.12
N ALA A 301 9.33 14.88 18.98
CA ALA A 301 9.55 14.94 20.42
C ALA A 301 10.96 14.46 20.84
N TRP A 302 11.56 13.56 20.05
CA TRP A 302 12.90 13.02 20.27
C TRP A 302 13.98 13.73 19.46
N ALA A 303 13.61 14.49 18.44
CA ALA A 303 14.52 15.21 17.55
C ALA A 303 15.08 16.47 18.24
N GLY A 304 15.88 16.28 19.30
CA GLY A 304 16.48 17.36 20.10
C GLY A 304 17.90 17.76 19.72
N SER A 305 18.51 17.01 18.78
CA SER A 305 19.90 17.21 18.32
C SER A 305 19.94 17.70 16.87
N ASP A 306 21.13 17.73 16.26
CA ASP A 306 21.31 17.96 14.82
C ASP A 306 21.24 16.68 13.98
N TYR A 307 20.81 15.57 14.57
CA TYR A 307 20.78 14.24 13.95
C TYR A 307 20.07 14.22 12.58
N LEU A 308 18.85 14.79 12.51
CA LEU A 308 18.08 14.85 11.26
C LEU A 308 18.75 15.77 10.22
N ASP A 309 19.35 16.88 10.67
CA ASP A 309 20.07 17.79 9.77
C ASP A 309 21.36 17.15 9.24
N VAL A 310 22.04 16.30 10.02
CA VAL A 310 23.18 15.49 9.59
C VAL A 310 22.74 14.52 8.52
N LEU A 311 21.64 13.74 8.74
CA LEU A 311 21.08 12.85 7.72
C LEU A 311 20.73 13.61 6.43
N GLY A 312 20.08 14.77 6.55
CA GLY A 312 19.68 15.57 5.39
C GLY A 312 20.86 16.01 4.52
N ARG A 313 22.00 16.33 5.14
CA ARG A 313 23.20 16.79 4.44
C ARG A 313 24.06 15.64 3.87
N THR A 314 24.06 14.47 4.49
CA THR A 314 25.04 13.41 4.21
C THR A 314 24.47 12.17 3.55
N LEU A 315 23.15 11.90 3.74
CA LEU A 315 22.50 10.72 3.19
C LEU A 315 22.19 10.91 1.71
N ASP A 316 22.44 9.88 0.91
CA ASP A 316 22.09 9.88 -0.51
C ASP A 316 20.62 10.27 -0.73
N PRO A 317 20.29 11.20 -1.63
CA PRO A 317 18.94 11.71 -1.82
C PRO A 317 17.93 10.65 -2.31
N ALA A 318 18.39 9.54 -2.87
CA ALA A 318 17.52 8.43 -3.29
C ALA A 318 16.99 7.61 -2.12
N ILE A 319 17.58 7.69 -0.92
CA ILE A 319 17.20 6.91 0.25
C ILE A 319 16.00 7.58 0.93
N HIS A 320 14.92 6.82 1.15
CA HIS A 320 13.75 7.28 1.89
C HIS A 320 14.01 7.27 3.40
N VAL A 321 13.50 8.28 4.10
CA VAL A 321 13.65 8.44 5.55
C VAL A 321 12.28 8.40 6.22
N MET A 322 12.08 7.43 7.13
CA MET A 322 10.82 7.24 7.83
C MET A 322 10.61 8.25 8.95
N TRP A 323 9.33 8.53 9.25
CA TRP A 323 8.91 9.51 10.23
C TRP A 323 7.53 9.19 10.81
N THR A 324 7.35 9.26 12.14
CA THR A 324 6.08 8.92 12.78
C THR A 324 5.20 10.14 13.11
N GLY A 325 5.72 11.36 12.97
CA GLY A 325 5.00 12.60 13.30
C GLY A 325 5.61 13.37 14.45
N ASN A 326 4.82 14.19 15.14
CA ASN A 326 5.32 15.02 16.24
C ASN A 326 5.64 14.22 17.52
N SER A 327 5.14 12.99 17.63
CA SER A 327 5.51 12.00 18.65
C SER A 327 5.48 10.59 18.06
N VAL A 328 5.73 9.56 18.88
CA VAL A 328 5.68 8.14 18.44
C VAL A 328 4.30 7.81 17.87
N ILE A 329 3.24 8.24 18.55
CA ILE A 329 1.85 8.10 18.11
C ILE A 329 1.28 9.51 17.93
N HIS A 330 0.92 9.87 16.71
CA HIS A 330 0.49 11.26 16.42
C HIS A 330 -0.32 11.34 15.12
N ASP A 331 -1.05 12.45 14.97
CA ASP A 331 -1.67 12.84 13.71
C ASP A 331 -0.61 13.10 12.65
N ILE A 332 -0.96 12.77 11.40
CA ILE A 332 -0.13 13.10 10.24
C ILE A 332 -0.64 14.41 9.66
N THR A 333 0.09 15.48 9.91
CA THR A 333 -0.26 16.83 9.47
C THR A 333 0.73 17.37 8.45
N LEU A 334 0.28 18.23 7.55
CA LEU A 334 1.17 18.87 6.56
C LEU A 334 2.30 19.64 7.28
N GLU A 335 1.99 20.38 8.34
CA GLU A 335 3.00 21.11 9.13
C GLU A 335 4.08 20.19 9.67
N GLY A 336 3.68 19.05 10.25
CA GLY A 336 4.62 18.07 10.80
C GLY A 336 5.52 17.46 9.72
N GLN A 337 4.96 17.19 8.52
CA GLN A 337 5.74 16.70 7.40
C GLN A 337 6.71 17.75 6.86
N GLU A 338 6.28 19.00 6.68
CA GLU A 338 7.14 20.09 6.23
C GLU A 338 8.28 20.37 7.22
N TRP A 339 8.00 20.24 8.52
CA TRP A 339 9.00 20.42 9.58
C TRP A 339 10.16 19.42 9.45
N VAL A 340 9.86 18.13 9.26
CA VAL A 340 10.90 17.11 9.09
C VAL A 340 11.55 17.17 7.71
N ASN A 341 10.78 17.40 6.65
CA ASN A 341 11.28 17.48 5.28
C ASN A 341 12.37 18.54 5.09
N LYS A 342 12.21 19.69 5.78
CA LYS A 342 13.23 20.75 5.79
C LYS A 342 14.56 20.26 6.38
N ARG A 343 14.55 19.36 7.35
CA ARG A 343 15.74 18.82 8.02
C ARG A 343 16.37 17.70 7.21
N ILE A 344 15.57 16.72 6.81
CA ILE A 344 16.07 15.57 6.03
C ILE A 344 16.27 15.88 4.54
N GLN A 345 15.88 17.08 4.07
CA GLN A 345 16.00 17.60 2.71
C GLN A 345 15.33 16.72 1.64
N ARG A 346 14.24 16.06 1.99
CA ARG A 346 13.42 15.21 1.12
C ARG A 346 12.02 15.01 1.69
N PRO A 347 11.01 14.58 0.89
CA PRO A 347 9.74 14.14 1.42
C PRO A 347 9.92 12.94 2.37
N SER A 348 9.30 13.00 3.55
CA SER A 348 9.35 11.94 4.54
C SER A 348 8.59 10.70 4.07
N TYR A 349 9.02 9.54 4.54
CA TYR A 349 8.30 8.29 4.40
C TYR A 349 7.56 8.03 5.71
N VAL A 350 6.22 8.14 5.71
CA VAL A 350 5.44 8.06 6.95
C VAL A 350 5.38 6.62 7.45
N TRP A 351 5.75 6.42 8.72
CA TRP A 351 5.44 5.27 9.55
C TRP A 351 4.36 5.68 10.55
N TRP A 352 3.12 5.39 10.26
CA TRP A 352 2.02 5.80 11.13
C TRP A 352 1.69 4.73 12.18
N ASN A 353 1.84 5.07 13.47
CA ASN A 353 1.59 4.16 14.58
C ASN A 353 0.10 4.09 14.94
N PHE A 354 -0.70 3.60 13.99
CA PHE A 354 -2.09 3.21 14.13
C PHE A 354 -2.42 2.16 13.04
N PRO A 355 -3.14 1.07 13.36
CA PRO A 355 -3.79 0.74 14.63
C PRO A 355 -2.92 -0.07 15.60
N VAL A 356 -1.60 0.08 15.61
CA VAL A 356 -0.75 -0.64 16.56
C VAL A 356 -1.25 -0.47 17.99
N SER A 357 -1.32 -1.56 18.76
CA SER A 357 -1.81 -1.58 20.14
C SER A 357 -0.83 -2.25 21.12
N ASP A 358 0.45 -2.32 20.78
CA ASP A 358 1.47 -2.97 21.59
C ASP A 358 1.74 -2.26 22.94
N TYR A 359 1.41 -0.97 23.02
CA TYR A 359 1.44 -0.16 24.24
C TYR A 359 0.16 -0.26 25.07
N CYS A 360 -0.93 -0.85 24.53
CA CYS A 360 -2.24 -1.03 25.18
C CYS A 360 -2.85 -2.38 24.80
N ARG A 361 -2.14 -3.47 25.08
CA ARG A 361 -2.43 -4.84 24.57
C ARG A 361 -3.78 -5.42 24.99
N ASP A 362 -4.44 -4.84 25.97
CA ASP A 362 -5.79 -5.16 26.43
C ASP A 362 -6.88 -4.46 25.59
N HIS A 363 -6.49 -3.66 24.58
CA HIS A 363 -7.38 -2.97 23.68
C HIS A 363 -7.21 -3.42 22.22
N LEU A 364 -8.32 -3.42 21.47
CA LEU A 364 -8.31 -3.46 20.02
C LEU A 364 -8.56 -2.04 19.50
N LEU A 365 -7.80 -1.62 18.49
CA LEU A 365 -7.97 -0.32 17.87
C LEU A 365 -8.64 -0.50 16.50
N MET A 366 -9.94 -0.80 16.53
CA MET A 366 -10.77 -1.13 15.36
C MET A 366 -11.62 0.06 14.90
N GLY A 367 -11.30 1.26 15.30
CA GLY A 367 -12.05 2.47 14.94
C GLY A 367 -11.62 3.09 13.61
N PRO A 368 -12.27 4.21 13.24
CA PRO A 368 -11.91 5.00 12.06
C PRO A 368 -10.47 5.55 12.13
N SER A 369 -9.83 5.69 10.99
CA SER A 369 -8.46 6.20 10.89
C SER A 369 -8.42 7.74 10.88
N TYR A 370 -8.60 8.34 12.05
CA TYR A 370 -8.58 9.78 12.24
C TYR A 370 -7.18 10.40 12.20
N GLY A 371 -7.10 11.72 12.09
CA GLY A 371 -5.86 12.49 12.23
C GLY A 371 -4.96 12.45 11.00
N LEU A 372 -5.53 12.25 9.84
CA LEU A 372 -4.84 12.21 8.55
C LEU A 372 -5.18 13.46 7.72
N ASP A 373 -4.17 14.31 7.45
CA ASP A 373 -4.36 15.57 6.73
C ASP A 373 -4.54 15.32 5.22
N PRO A 374 -5.66 15.75 4.61
CA PRO A 374 -5.93 15.52 3.19
C PRO A 374 -5.05 16.33 2.23
N ASN A 375 -4.21 17.23 2.75
CA ASN A 375 -3.33 18.09 1.96
C ASN A 375 -1.87 17.63 1.97
N ALA A 376 -1.52 16.56 2.71
CA ALA A 376 -0.14 16.17 2.96
C ALA A 376 0.51 15.34 1.82
N ALA A 377 -0.22 14.98 0.75
CA ALA A 377 0.27 14.09 -0.32
C ALA A 377 1.63 14.49 -0.89
N HIS A 378 1.82 15.77 -1.20
CA HIS A 378 3.06 16.27 -1.81
C HIS A 378 4.25 16.32 -0.85
N ALA A 379 4.00 16.23 0.46
CA ALA A 379 5.01 16.31 1.51
C ALA A 379 5.52 14.94 1.96
N MET A 380 5.00 13.82 1.38
CA MET A 380 5.44 12.49 1.74
C MET A 380 5.82 11.65 0.52
N SER A 381 6.84 10.80 0.66
CA SER A 381 7.27 9.86 -0.36
C SER A 381 6.57 8.51 -0.25
N GLY A 382 6.11 8.15 0.95
CA GLY A 382 5.39 6.91 1.24
C GLY A 382 4.57 7.02 2.51
N PHE A 383 3.60 6.11 2.67
CA PHE A 383 2.74 6.01 3.85
C PHE A 383 2.50 4.55 4.20
N VAL A 384 3.00 4.11 5.35
CA VAL A 384 2.75 2.78 5.89
C VAL A 384 2.21 2.87 7.31
N ALA A 385 1.18 2.09 7.60
CA ALA A 385 0.62 1.97 8.94
C ALA A 385 1.29 0.82 9.69
N ASN A 386 1.52 0.99 10.98
CA ASN A 386 1.93 -0.08 11.88
C ASN A 386 0.67 -0.73 12.46
N PRO A 387 0.37 -2.00 12.14
CA PRO A 387 -0.87 -2.66 12.54
C PRO A 387 -0.81 -3.24 13.96
N MET A 388 -1.95 -3.77 14.43
CA MET A 388 -1.98 -4.60 15.64
C MET A 388 -1.36 -5.97 15.41
N GLU A 389 -0.94 -6.64 16.47
CA GLU A 389 -0.58 -8.08 16.42
C GLU A 389 -1.77 -8.97 16.01
N ARG A 390 -2.98 -8.45 16.00
CA ARG A 390 -4.23 -9.09 15.54
C ARG A 390 -4.48 -8.72 14.07
N ALA A 391 -3.96 -9.53 13.16
CA ALA A 391 -3.95 -9.25 11.72
C ALA A 391 -5.34 -8.95 11.15
N GLU A 392 -6.33 -9.80 11.41
CA GLU A 392 -7.69 -9.63 10.89
C GLU A 392 -8.38 -8.38 11.47
N ALA A 393 -8.22 -8.12 12.77
CA ALA A 393 -8.79 -6.92 13.40
C ALA A 393 -8.18 -5.63 12.82
N SER A 394 -6.92 -5.66 12.40
CA SER A 394 -6.23 -4.52 11.79
C SER A 394 -6.85 -4.10 10.46
N LYS A 395 -7.51 -5.01 9.72
CA LYS A 395 -8.09 -4.72 8.40
C LYS A 395 -9.14 -3.61 8.45
N VAL A 396 -9.84 -3.42 9.57
CA VAL A 396 -10.82 -2.33 9.73
C VAL A 396 -10.16 -0.97 9.57
N ALA A 397 -9.10 -0.70 10.32
CA ALA A 397 -8.36 0.57 10.22
C ALA A 397 -7.55 0.66 8.91
N LEU A 398 -6.94 -0.45 8.48
CA LEU A 398 -6.14 -0.49 7.26
C LEU A 398 -6.95 -0.24 5.98
N TYR A 399 -8.26 -0.51 6.01
CA TYR A 399 -9.16 -0.13 4.93
C TYR A 399 -9.17 1.39 4.72
N GLY A 400 -9.39 2.17 5.79
CA GLY A 400 -9.32 3.64 5.72
C GLY A 400 -7.93 4.16 5.38
N VAL A 401 -6.86 3.49 5.83
CA VAL A 401 -5.48 3.82 5.42
C VAL A 401 -5.29 3.67 3.91
N ALA A 402 -5.87 2.63 3.31
CA ALA A 402 -5.79 2.42 1.88
C ALA A 402 -6.53 3.51 1.09
N ASP A 403 -7.75 3.87 1.50
CA ASP A 403 -8.51 4.95 0.89
C ASP A 403 -7.78 6.30 1.02
N TYR A 404 -7.28 6.63 2.22
CA TYR A 404 -6.50 7.85 2.43
C TYR A 404 -5.27 7.94 1.52
N ALA A 405 -4.44 6.91 1.49
CA ALA A 405 -3.21 6.93 0.71
C ALA A 405 -3.44 6.88 -0.81
N TRP A 406 -4.62 6.42 -1.23
CA TRP A 406 -5.03 6.39 -2.63
C TRP A 406 -5.60 7.72 -3.10
N ASN A 407 -6.61 8.27 -2.38
CA ASN A 407 -7.28 9.53 -2.71
C ASN A 407 -7.55 10.35 -1.44
N MET A 408 -6.54 11.12 -1.01
CA MET A 408 -6.59 11.87 0.24
C MET A 408 -7.75 12.86 0.33
N LYS A 409 -8.13 13.47 -0.79
CA LYS A 409 -9.19 14.49 -0.82
C LYS A 409 -10.60 13.91 -0.69
N ALA A 410 -10.79 12.69 -1.19
CA ALA A 410 -12.08 12.01 -1.09
C ALA A 410 -12.22 11.26 0.25
N TYR A 411 -11.11 10.99 0.94
CA TYR A 411 -11.08 10.23 2.19
C TYR A 411 -12.00 10.84 3.25
N ASN A 412 -12.87 9.99 3.80
CA ASN A 412 -13.73 10.34 4.94
C ASN A 412 -13.71 9.18 5.95
N PRO A 413 -13.11 9.37 7.14
CA PRO A 413 -12.92 8.30 8.12
C PRO A 413 -14.22 7.64 8.58
N GLU A 414 -15.32 8.38 8.67
CA GLU A 414 -16.61 7.84 9.12
C GLU A 414 -17.26 6.95 8.07
N SER A 415 -17.34 7.41 6.81
CA SER A 415 -17.92 6.61 5.73
C SER A 415 -17.08 5.37 5.44
N ASP A 416 -15.75 5.52 5.45
CA ASP A 416 -14.82 4.44 5.15
C ASP A 416 -14.82 3.37 6.25
N PHE A 417 -15.03 3.78 7.50
CA PHE A 417 -15.23 2.84 8.60
C PHE A 417 -16.49 1.97 8.44
N VAL A 418 -17.60 2.56 7.96
CA VAL A 418 -18.81 1.80 7.67
C VAL A 418 -18.57 0.78 6.57
N GLU A 419 -17.89 1.17 5.50
CA GLU A 419 -17.55 0.27 4.39
C GLU A 419 -16.50 -0.77 4.80
N ALA A 420 -15.54 -0.43 5.64
CA ALA A 420 -14.61 -1.38 6.24
C ALA A 420 -15.32 -2.50 7.00
N CYS A 421 -16.32 -2.14 7.83
CA CYS A 421 -17.12 -3.13 8.56
C CYS A 421 -17.90 -4.06 7.63
N ARG A 422 -18.44 -3.53 6.52
CA ARG A 422 -19.11 -4.33 5.48
C ARG A 422 -18.15 -5.24 4.74
N TYR A 423 -16.94 -4.76 4.49
CA TYR A 423 -15.91 -5.54 3.80
C TYR A 423 -15.39 -6.69 4.66
N VAL A 424 -15.11 -6.44 5.95
CA VAL A 424 -14.50 -7.43 6.85
C VAL A 424 -15.48 -8.51 7.27
N LEU A 425 -16.76 -8.16 7.56
CA LEU A 425 -17.81 -9.11 7.95
C LEU A 425 -19.12 -8.84 7.20
N PRO A 426 -19.21 -9.19 5.90
CA PRO A 426 -20.37 -8.89 5.06
C PRO A 426 -21.67 -9.59 5.50
N GLU A 427 -21.57 -10.70 6.25
CA GLU A 427 -22.71 -11.45 6.74
C GLU A 427 -23.44 -10.74 7.90
N ALA A 428 -22.76 -9.86 8.64
CA ALA A 428 -23.31 -9.17 9.80
C ALA A 428 -22.70 -7.76 10.01
N PRO A 429 -22.70 -6.87 9.01
CA PRO A 429 -21.94 -5.64 9.03
C PRO A 429 -22.34 -4.68 10.15
N GLU A 430 -23.63 -4.56 10.46
CA GLU A 430 -24.13 -3.65 11.52
C GLU A 430 -23.75 -4.16 12.93
N ALA A 431 -23.84 -5.47 13.17
CA ALA A 431 -23.42 -6.06 14.43
C ALA A 431 -21.90 -5.95 14.61
N PHE A 432 -21.15 -6.17 13.53
CA PHE A 432 -19.69 -6.02 13.54
C PHE A 432 -19.27 -4.55 13.74
N ARG A 433 -19.96 -3.62 13.11
CA ARG A 433 -19.76 -2.19 13.35
C ARG A 433 -19.94 -1.83 14.82
N THR A 434 -21.04 -2.29 15.45
CA THR A 434 -21.26 -2.07 16.89
C THR A 434 -20.14 -2.68 17.74
N PHE A 435 -19.63 -3.86 17.36
CA PHE A 435 -18.48 -4.47 18.02
C PHE A 435 -17.23 -3.57 17.88
N CYS A 436 -16.92 -3.08 16.68
CA CYS A 436 -15.80 -2.20 16.42
C CYS A 436 -15.88 -0.88 17.18
N GLU A 437 -17.07 -0.24 17.23
CA GLU A 437 -17.34 0.99 17.99
C GLU A 437 -17.08 0.85 19.51
N ASN A 438 -17.21 -0.37 20.03
CA ASN A 438 -16.89 -0.71 21.43
C ASN A 438 -15.49 -1.29 21.63
N ASN A 439 -14.71 -1.43 20.55
CA ASN A 439 -13.32 -1.89 20.54
C ASN A 439 -12.47 -0.95 19.70
N CYS A 440 -12.56 0.32 19.97
CA CYS A 440 -11.80 1.35 19.28
C CYS A 440 -11.19 2.31 20.30
N ASP A 441 -10.49 3.27 19.78
CA ASP A 441 -10.01 4.42 20.48
C ASP A 441 -11.14 5.13 21.24
N PRO A 442 -10.96 5.56 22.51
CA PRO A 442 -12.00 6.24 23.30
C PRO A 442 -12.39 7.64 22.75
N GLY A 443 -11.85 8.05 21.62
CA GLY A 443 -12.19 9.28 20.89
C GLY A 443 -11.23 9.52 19.74
N PRO A 444 -11.40 10.58 18.95
CA PRO A 444 -10.62 10.81 17.73
C PRO A 444 -9.10 10.82 17.94
N ASN A 445 -8.64 11.08 19.15
CA ASN A 445 -7.23 11.06 19.52
C ASN A 445 -6.98 10.32 20.85
N GLY A 446 -7.87 9.42 21.24
CA GLY A 446 -7.81 8.77 22.55
C GLY A 446 -6.62 7.83 22.75
N HIS A 447 -6.04 7.32 21.68
CA HIS A 447 -4.81 6.54 21.69
C HIS A 447 -3.54 7.41 21.79
N ARG A 448 -3.68 8.73 21.76
CA ARG A 448 -2.57 9.69 21.72
C ARG A 448 -2.52 10.44 23.03
N TYR A 449 -1.58 10.08 23.86
CA TYR A 449 -1.38 10.70 25.17
C TYR A 449 -0.33 11.80 25.12
#